data_a541faad4ede2c0138119fc0d4b7867c
#
_entry.id   a541faad4ede2c0138119fc0d4b7867c
#
_cell.length_a   1.000
_cell.length_b   1.000
_cell.length_c   1.000
_cell.angle_alpha   90.00
_cell.angle_beta   90.00
_cell.angle_gamma   90.00
#
_symmetry.space_group_name_H-M   'P 1'
#
loop_
_entity.id
_entity.type
_entity.pdbx_description
1 polymer ?
#
loop_
_entity_poly.entity_id
_entity_poly.type
_entity_poly.pdbx_seq_one_letter_code
_entity_poly.pdbx_strand_id
1 'polypeptide(L)'
;MHIFSKKDMARKYPNWQALQAFQNVTGQKYDYFRDRVIFPIENRKGQVIAFGARAMGEAQPKYLNSPDSPSFSKKSVLYGWLQARERVRRNLPLLLVEGYMDVIAVTASQKAAALAPLGTALTEEQIALVWKLHDEPILCFDGDIAGQNAAGKAIERILPILEPGKSVRIATLPEGMDPDDIIKAEGGDGLVRIIGTAASLVDASWSRKAALYDLSQPEQRAAFWQEIRRLVRTIGHNQTRAAFGDEIERRIQSMRAASRGGNAPFRAGIYPSVRRPKTGALRRVQTLLGLLIAFPQITIDTIETLSELDFGNLDCEKMKNHLFDVLIRDPDLDEDGIRYHLLKLGYKDLLIQIDETTAEFWLNRKKADIDMDEARRKIDEIITLSLTPRRR
;
A
#
# COMPACT_ATOMS: atom_id res chain seq x y z
N MET A 1 5.33 2.27 -28.04
CA MET A 1 3.98 1.91 -27.56
C MET A 1 3.10 1.69 -28.79
N HIS A 2 2.64 0.46 -29.03
CA HIS A 2 1.76 0.21 -30.18
C HIS A 2 0.32 0.39 -29.73
N ILE A 3 -0.34 1.42 -30.25
CA ILE A 3 -1.80 1.60 -30.15
C ILE A 3 -2.41 0.69 -31.23
N PHE A 4 -3.15 -0.32 -30.80
CA PHE A 4 -3.81 -1.23 -31.73
C PHE A 4 -5.24 -0.78 -31.97
N SER A 5 -5.63 -0.66 -33.23
CA SER A 5 -7.02 -0.50 -33.66
C SER A 5 -7.78 -1.83 -33.40
N LYS A 6 -9.13 -1.78 -33.42
CA LYS A 6 -9.99 -2.97 -33.34
C LYS A 6 -9.65 -4.01 -34.41
N LYS A 7 -9.30 -3.55 -35.62
CA LYS A 7 -8.86 -4.37 -36.76
C LYS A 7 -7.50 -5.03 -36.50
N ASP A 8 -6.56 -4.28 -35.90
CA ASP A 8 -5.22 -4.78 -35.62
C ASP A 8 -5.26 -5.85 -34.51
N MET A 9 -6.12 -5.65 -33.52
CA MET A 9 -6.35 -6.61 -32.42
C MET A 9 -6.94 -7.91 -32.96
N ALA A 10 -7.97 -7.85 -33.78
CA ALA A 10 -8.60 -9.03 -34.38
C ALA A 10 -7.63 -9.82 -35.29
N ARG A 11 -6.72 -9.13 -35.99
CA ARG A 11 -5.73 -9.77 -36.87
C ARG A 11 -4.58 -10.40 -36.08
N LYS A 12 -4.11 -9.73 -35.00
CA LYS A 12 -2.94 -10.15 -34.25
C LYS A 12 -3.27 -11.17 -33.17
N TYR A 13 -4.51 -11.18 -32.69
CA TYR A 13 -4.98 -12.04 -31.59
C TYR A 13 -6.26 -12.77 -32.02
N PRO A 14 -6.17 -14.02 -32.53
CA PRO A 14 -7.33 -14.78 -33.01
C PRO A 14 -8.44 -14.96 -31.96
N ASN A 15 -8.09 -14.95 -30.68
CA ASN A 15 -9.05 -15.08 -29.56
C ASN A 15 -9.77 -13.78 -29.19
N TRP A 16 -9.47 -12.68 -29.89
CA TRP A 16 -10.12 -11.39 -29.65
C TRP A 16 -11.65 -11.47 -29.81
N GLN A 17 -12.13 -12.21 -30.83
CA GLN A 17 -13.56 -12.43 -31.06
C GLN A 17 -14.22 -13.25 -29.93
N ALA A 18 -13.53 -14.24 -29.37
CA ALA A 18 -14.04 -15.00 -28.24
C ALA A 18 -14.16 -14.14 -26.98
N LEU A 19 -13.21 -13.23 -26.75
CA LEU A 19 -13.26 -12.26 -25.65
C LEU A 19 -14.37 -11.21 -25.86
N GLN A 20 -14.64 -10.79 -27.11
CA GLN A 20 -15.79 -9.95 -27.45
C GLN A 20 -17.14 -10.69 -27.30
N ALA A 21 -17.21 -11.97 -27.70
CA ALA A 21 -18.42 -12.76 -27.55
C ALA A 21 -18.82 -12.92 -26.08
N PHE A 22 -17.85 -13.06 -25.16
CA PHE A 22 -18.09 -13.08 -23.73
C PHE A 22 -18.71 -11.75 -23.22
N GLN A 23 -18.32 -10.62 -23.78
CA GLN A 23 -18.89 -9.30 -23.47
C GLN A 23 -20.34 -9.13 -23.97
N ASN A 24 -20.68 -9.76 -25.11
CA ASN A 24 -22.03 -9.74 -25.65
C ASN A 24 -23.03 -10.56 -24.81
N VAL A 25 -22.57 -11.58 -24.07
CA VAL A 25 -23.39 -12.40 -23.16
C VAL A 25 -23.85 -11.60 -21.93
N THR A 26 -23.12 -10.52 -21.55
CA THR A 26 -23.51 -9.66 -20.43
C THR A 26 -24.57 -8.60 -20.79
N GLY A 27 -25.10 -8.59 -22.01
CA GLY A 27 -26.19 -7.71 -22.44
C GLY A 27 -25.80 -6.24 -22.65
N GLN A 28 -24.50 -5.92 -22.62
CA GLN A 28 -24.02 -4.54 -22.87
C GLN A 28 -23.97 -4.25 -24.37
N LYS A 29 -24.62 -3.17 -24.80
CA LYS A 29 -24.64 -2.69 -26.20
C LYS A 29 -23.32 -2.02 -26.66
N TYR A 30 -22.33 -1.92 -25.79
CA TYR A 30 -21.11 -1.14 -26.02
C TYR A 30 -19.84 -1.95 -25.75
N ASP A 31 -18.75 -1.57 -26.41
CA ASP A 31 -17.43 -2.15 -26.15
C ASP A 31 -17.02 -1.92 -24.70
N TYR A 32 -16.51 -2.96 -24.02
CA TYR A 32 -16.07 -2.90 -22.63
C TYR A 32 -14.91 -1.90 -22.41
N PHE A 33 -13.97 -1.84 -23.36
CA PHE A 33 -12.86 -0.93 -23.35
C PHE A 33 -13.08 0.21 -24.35
N ARG A 34 -13.52 1.38 -23.87
CA ARG A 34 -13.75 2.58 -24.69
C ARG A 34 -12.74 3.65 -24.31
N ASP A 35 -12.16 4.31 -25.32
CA ASP A 35 -11.19 5.41 -25.16
C ASP A 35 -10.04 5.06 -24.21
N ARG A 36 -9.44 3.86 -24.42
CA ARG A 36 -8.41 3.31 -23.59
C ARG A 36 -7.25 2.74 -24.39
N VAL A 37 -6.05 2.87 -23.83
CA VAL A 37 -4.88 2.10 -24.29
C VAL A 37 -5.02 0.69 -23.75
N ILE A 38 -4.84 -0.31 -24.62
CA ILE A 38 -5.02 -1.72 -24.29
C ILE A 38 -3.67 -2.40 -24.06
N PHE A 39 -3.58 -3.18 -23.00
CA PHE A 39 -2.45 -4.01 -22.63
C PHE A 39 -2.86 -5.47 -22.73
N PRO A 40 -2.37 -6.25 -23.73
CA PRO A 40 -2.62 -7.69 -23.78
C PRO A 40 -2.01 -8.39 -22.58
N ILE A 41 -2.80 -9.23 -21.92
CA ILE A 41 -2.36 -10.07 -20.80
C ILE A 41 -2.15 -11.48 -21.36
N GLU A 42 -0.93 -11.97 -21.27
CA GLU A 42 -0.52 -13.25 -21.82
C GLU A 42 -0.37 -14.32 -20.72
N ASN A 43 -0.68 -15.55 -21.06
CA ASN A 43 -0.32 -16.69 -20.22
C ASN A 43 1.17 -17.04 -20.40
N ARG A 44 1.66 -18.04 -19.65
CA ARG A 44 3.06 -18.49 -19.70
C ARG A 44 3.51 -19.07 -21.04
N LYS A 45 2.57 -19.34 -21.97
CA LYS A 45 2.84 -19.85 -23.32
C LYS A 45 2.82 -18.72 -24.37
N GLY A 46 2.51 -17.48 -23.98
CA GLY A 46 2.42 -16.35 -24.90
C GLY A 46 1.06 -16.18 -25.59
N GLN A 47 0.06 -16.89 -25.11
CA GLN A 47 -1.29 -16.72 -25.62
C GLN A 47 -1.98 -15.60 -24.85
N VAL A 48 -2.61 -14.68 -25.55
CA VAL A 48 -3.41 -13.61 -24.94
C VAL A 48 -4.67 -14.24 -24.34
N ILE A 49 -4.86 -14.06 -23.04
CA ILE A 49 -5.98 -14.62 -22.27
C ILE A 49 -6.91 -13.55 -21.70
N ALA A 50 -6.46 -12.30 -21.64
CA ALA A 50 -7.21 -11.15 -21.13
C ALA A 50 -6.59 -9.84 -21.62
N PHE A 51 -7.23 -8.72 -21.24
CA PHE A 51 -6.74 -7.38 -21.52
C PHE A 51 -6.82 -6.52 -20.27
N GLY A 52 -5.78 -5.72 -20.05
CA GLY A 52 -5.81 -4.54 -19.20
C GLY A 52 -6.01 -3.30 -20.06
N ALA A 53 -6.53 -2.23 -19.49
CA ALA A 53 -6.73 -0.98 -20.20
C ALA A 53 -6.54 0.22 -19.29
N ARG A 54 -5.93 1.30 -19.83
CA ARG A 54 -5.78 2.60 -19.17
C ARG A 54 -6.57 3.65 -19.93
N ALA A 55 -7.36 4.45 -19.20
CA ALA A 55 -8.08 5.58 -19.80
C ALA A 55 -7.12 6.59 -20.45
N MET A 56 -7.49 7.12 -21.61
CA MET A 56 -6.70 8.15 -22.33
C MET A 56 -7.00 9.57 -21.83
N GLY A 57 -8.08 9.75 -21.07
CA GLY A 57 -8.49 11.01 -20.45
C GLY A 57 -8.91 10.77 -18.98
N GLU A 58 -9.87 11.54 -18.51
CA GLU A 58 -10.35 11.51 -17.11
C GLU A 58 -11.36 10.40 -16.81
N ALA A 59 -11.63 9.51 -17.78
CA ALA A 59 -12.60 8.43 -17.59
C ALA A 59 -12.22 7.51 -16.43
N GLN A 60 -13.19 7.24 -15.56
CA GLN A 60 -13.02 6.33 -14.44
C GLN A 60 -13.58 4.94 -14.76
N PRO A 61 -13.01 3.87 -14.22
CA PRO A 61 -11.74 3.83 -13.46
C PRO A 61 -10.53 4.08 -14.39
N LYS A 62 -9.45 4.69 -13.86
CA LYS A 62 -8.22 4.97 -14.62
C LYS A 62 -7.65 3.69 -15.25
N TYR A 63 -7.68 2.57 -14.54
CA TYR A 63 -7.31 1.23 -15.03
C TYR A 63 -8.52 0.30 -14.97
N LEU A 64 -8.70 -0.49 -16.01
CA LEU A 64 -9.75 -1.47 -16.15
C LEU A 64 -9.17 -2.77 -16.69
N ASN A 65 -9.49 -3.89 -16.05
CA ASN A 65 -9.06 -5.22 -16.47
C ASN A 65 -10.26 -6.03 -16.94
N SER A 66 -10.02 -6.99 -17.84
CA SER A 66 -11.01 -8.03 -18.14
C SER A 66 -11.54 -8.65 -16.85
N PRO A 67 -12.82 -9.02 -16.80
CA PRO A 67 -13.34 -9.82 -15.70
C PRO A 67 -12.66 -11.20 -15.66
N ASP A 68 -12.69 -11.85 -14.51
CA ASP A 68 -12.19 -13.22 -14.38
C ASP A 68 -12.99 -14.17 -15.28
N SER A 69 -12.31 -15.15 -15.84
CA SER A 69 -12.89 -16.14 -16.76
C SER A 69 -12.22 -17.51 -16.52
N PRO A 70 -12.72 -18.62 -17.10
CA PRO A 70 -12.07 -19.92 -16.98
C PRO A 70 -10.59 -19.94 -17.41
N SER A 71 -10.20 -19.03 -18.32
CA SER A 71 -8.83 -18.92 -18.83
C SER A 71 -7.99 -17.84 -18.14
N PHE A 72 -8.61 -16.99 -17.31
CA PHE A 72 -7.96 -15.82 -16.72
C PHE A 72 -8.44 -15.57 -15.29
N SER A 73 -7.52 -15.60 -14.33
CA SER A 73 -7.74 -15.16 -12.96
C SER A 73 -6.66 -14.15 -12.57
N LYS A 74 -7.09 -12.98 -12.10
CA LYS A 74 -6.18 -11.91 -11.63
C LYS A 74 -5.30 -12.37 -10.47
N LYS A 75 -5.73 -13.39 -9.72
CA LYS A 75 -5.00 -13.93 -8.55
C LYS A 75 -3.82 -14.81 -8.92
N SER A 76 -3.80 -15.38 -10.13
CA SER A 76 -2.81 -16.37 -10.57
C SER A 76 -1.96 -15.92 -11.76
N VAL A 77 -2.28 -14.75 -12.35
CA VAL A 77 -1.57 -14.23 -13.51
C VAL A 77 -0.77 -12.98 -13.12
N LEU A 78 0.43 -12.86 -13.70
CA LEU A 78 1.29 -11.68 -13.59
C LEU A 78 1.53 -11.11 -14.99
N TYR A 79 1.44 -9.79 -15.12
CA TYR A 79 1.77 -9.08 -16.35
C TYR A 79 3.28 -9.08 -16.60
N GLY A 80 3.70 -9.23 -17.85
CA GLY A 80 5.12 -9.16 -18.24
C GLY A 80 5.88 -10.49 -18.16
N TRP A 81 5.18 -11.63 -17.96
CA TRP A 81 5.82 -12.92 -17.66
C TRP A 81 6.86 -13.37 -18.68
N LEU A 82 6.56 -13.30 -19.99
CA LEU A 82 7.49 -13.81 -21.01
C LEU A 82 8.74 -12.95 -21.11
N GLN A 83 8.56 -11.64 -21.08
CA GLN A 83 9.65 -10.67 -21.12
C GLN A 83 10.54 -10.79 -19.89
N ALA A 84 9.93 -10.96 -18.71
CA ALA A 84 10.67 -11.16 -17.47
C ALA A 84 11.47 -12.46 -17.48
N ARG A 85 10.87 -13.56 -17.93
CA ARG A 85 11.54 -14.87 -18.03
C ARG A 85 12.79 -14.81 -18.92
N GLU A 86 12.70 -14.12 -20.04
CA GLU A 86 13.83 -13.97 -20.95
C GLU A 86 14.96 -13.16 -20.33
N ARG A 87 14.62 -12.07 -19.62
CA ARG A 87 15.59 -11.19 -18.97
C ARG A 87 16.28 -11.85 -17.77
N VAL A 88 15.53 -12.58 -16.96
CA VAL A 88 16.09 -13.37 -15.84
C VAL A 88 17.09 -14.41 -16.33
N ARG A 89 16.84 -15.04 -17.49
CA ARG A 89 17.81 -15.96 -18.13
C ARG A 89 19.12 -15.26 -18.54
N ARG A 90 19.08 -13.93 -18.68
CA ARG A 90 20.27 -13.10 -18.94
C ARG A 90 20.87 -12.54 -17.65
N ASN A 91 20.51 -13.11 -16.50
CA ASN A 91 20.98 -12.71 -15.15
C ASN A 91 20.58 -11.26 -14.76
N LEU A 92 19.52 -10.70 -15.31
CA LEU A 92 19.00 -9.43 -14.85
C LEU A 92 18.14 -9.63 -13.59
N PRO A 93 18.20 -8.69 -12.63
CA PRO A 93 17.37 -8.73 -11.43
C PRO A 93 15.88 -8.69 -11.80
N LEU A 94 15.06 -9.36 -10.99
CA LEU A 94 13.61 -9.41 -11.19
C LEU A 94 12.91 -8.50 -10.18
N LEU A 95 12.15 -7.52 -10.68
CA LEU A 95 11.32 -6.63 -9.90
C LEU A 95 9.85 -7.06 -9.93
N LEU A 96 9.18 -6.91 -8.79
CA LEU A 96 7.73 -6.91 -8.67
C LEU A 96 7.28 -5.47 -8.45
N VAL A 97 6.57 -4.91 -9.41
CA VAL A 97 6.07 -3.53 -9.43
C VAL A 97 4.54 -3.51 -9.37
N GLU A 98 3.91 -2.33 -9.28
CA GLU A 98 2.46 -2.26 -9.07
C GLU A 98 1.64 -2.38 -10.36
N GLY A 99 2.11 -1.80 -11.46
CA GLY A 99 1.28 -1.63 -12.63
C GLY A 99 1.94 -1.94 -13.98
N TYR A 100 1.12 -1.83 -15.03
CA TYR A 100 1.55 -2.05 -16.42
C TYR A 100 2.63 -1.07 -16.86
N MET A 101 2.51 0.21 -16.47
CA MET A 101 3.42 1.25 -16.89
C MET A 101 4.80 1.02 -16.32
N ASP A 102 4.88 0.62 -15.05
CA ASP A 102 6.15 0.31 -14.38
C ASP A 102 6.85 -0.88 -15.05
N VAL A 103 6.09 -1.95 -15.38
CA VAL A 103 6.64 -3.09 -16.12
C VAL A 103 7.20 -2.64 -17.47
N ILE A 104 6.50 -1.76 -18.18
CA ILE A 104 6.94 -1.27 -19.49
C ILE A 104 8.20 -0.40 -19.33
N ALA A 105 8.21 0.52 -18.36
CA ALA A 105 9.34 1.41 -18.12
C ALA A 105 10.59 0.64 -17.68
N VAL A 106 10.46 -0.25 -16.69
CA VAL A 106 11.56 -1.12 -16.24
C VAL A 106 12.06 -1.99 -17.37
N THR A 107 11.16 -2.57 -18.16
CA THR A 107 11.54 -3.39 -19.32
C THR A 107 12.27 -2.57 -20.39
N ALA A 108 11.81 -1.34 -20.66
CA ALA A 108 12.45 -0.44 -21.64
C ALA A 108 13.83 0.02 -21.19
N SER A 109 14.08 0.17 -19.89
CA SER A 109 15.41 0.54 -19.35
C SER A 109 16.49 -0.50 -19.63
N GLN A 110 16.12 -1.75 -19.91
CA GLN A 110 17.02 -2.90 -20.12
C GLN A 110 17.91 -3.25 -18.91
N LYS A 111 17.67 -2.66 -17.74
CA LYS A 111 18.48 -2.86 -16.52
C LYS A 111 17.91 -3.96 -15.60
N ALA A 112 16.61 -4.29 -15.75
CA ALA A 112 15.94 -5.30 -14.94
C ALA A 112 14.83 -6.01 -15.73
N ALA A 113 14.36 -7.11 -15.18
CA ALA A 113 13.09 -7.74 -15.51
C ALA A 113 12.00 -7.19 -14.59
N ALA A 114 10.74 -7.13 -15.04
CA ALA A 114 9.65 -6.71 -14.19
C ALA A 114 8.38 -7.55 -14.39
N LEU A 115 7.64 -7.73 -13.31
CA LEU A 115 6.32 -8.35 -13.27
C LEU A 115 5.39 -7.47 -12.43
N ALA A 116 4.10 -7.46 -12.75
CA ALA A 116 3.10 -6.78 -11.93
C ALA A 116 1.85 -7.64 -11.72
N PRO A 117 1.21 -7.58 -10.53
CA PRO A 117 -0.14 -8.08 -10.34
C PRO A 117 -1.14 -7.23 -11.12
N LEU A 118 -2.35 -7.75 -11.31
CA LEU A 118 -3.36 -7.16 -12.21
C LEU A 118 -4.43 -6.38 -11.44
N GLY A 119 -4.03 -5.31 -10.74
CA GLY A 119 -4.95 -4.48 -9.95
C GLY A 119 -5.46 -5.17 -8.69
N THR A 120 -4.71 -6.15 -8.20
CA THR A 120 -4.96 -6.84 -6.92
C THR A 120 -3.67 -6.85 -6.11
N ALA A 121 -3.79 -6.96 -4.79
CA ALA A 121 -2.61 -7.18 -3.97
C ALA A 121 -1.94 -8.52 -4.33
N LEU A 122 -0.60 -8.54 -4.28
CA LEU A 122 0.22 -9.73 -4.57
C LEU A 122 -0.24 -10.93 -3.74
N THR A 123 -0.52 -12.06 -4.39
CA THR A 123 -1.01 -13.29 -3.75
C THR A 123 0.13 -14.28 -3.47
N GLU A 124 -0.10 -15.22 -2.55
CA GLU A 124 0.84 -16.31 -2.28
C GLU A 124 1.12 -17.17 -3.52
N GLU A 125 0.08 -17.42 -4.33
CA GLU A 125 0.20 -18.16 -5.59
C GLU A 125 1.12 -17.41 -6.58
N GLN A 126 0.97 -16.10 -6.69
CA GLN A 126 1.83 -15.26 -7.54
C GLN A 126 3.27 -15.24 -7.02
N ILE A 127 3.49 -15.16 -5.70
CA ILE A 127 4.83 -15.22 -5.09
C ILE A 127 5.49 -16.56 -5.40
N ALA A 128 4.79 -17.68 -5.17
CA ALA A 128 5.29 -19.01 -5.49
C ALA A 128 5.62 -19.18 -6.98
N LEU A 129 4.85 -18.51 -7.84
CA LEU A 129 5.13 -18.49 -9.27
C LEU A 129 6.40 -17.69 -9.61
N VAL A 130 6.59 -16.53 -8.99
CA VAL A 130 7.78 -15.69 -9.18
C VAL A 130 9.05 -16.41 -8.74
N TRP A 131 9.00 -17.16 -7.65
CA TRP A 131 10.14 -17.97 -7.18
C TRP A 131 10.53 -19.11 -8.13
N LYS A 132 9.70 -19.47 -9.11
CA LYS A 132 10.12 -20.36 -10.21
C LYS A 132 11.00 -19.65 -11.25
N LEU A 133 11.02 -18.32 -11.27
CA LEU A 133 11.89 -17.53 -12.14
C LEU A 133 13.15 -17.05 -11.42
N HIS A 134 13.01 -16.58 -10.18
CA HIS A 134 14.09 -15.96 -9.43
C HIS A 134 13.95 -16.22 -7.93
N ASP A 135 15.00 -16.68 -7.28
CA ASP A 135 14.96 -17.10 -5.87
C ASP A 135 14.79 -15.92 -4.90
N GLU A 136 15.28 -14.74 -5.29
CA GLU A 136 15.22 -13.52 -4.49
C GLU A 136 14.78 -12.30 -5.34
N PRO A 137 13.51 -12.23 -5.77
CA PRO A 137 12.98 -11.07 -6.48
C PRO A 137 12.92 -9.84 -5.58
N ILE A 138 12.82 -8.66 -6.18
CA ILE A 138 12.79 -7.37 -5.48
C ILE A 138 11.38 -6.78 -5.57
N LEU A 139 10.72 -6.55 -4.44
CA LEU A 139 9.49 -5.76 -4.37
C LEU A 139 9.87 -4.28 -4.55
N CYS A 140 9.35 -3.64 -5.56
CA CYS A 140 9.61 -2.24 -5.92
C CYS A 140 8.27 -1.55 -6.17
N PHE A 141 7.57 -1.22 -5.09
CA PHE A 141 6.26 -0.57 -5.10
C PHE A 141 6.42 0.95 -4.96
N ASP A 142 5.34 1.68 -5.24
CA ASP A 142 5.33 3.13 -5.24
C ASP A 142 5.83 3.72 -3.91
N GLY A 143 6.48 4.87 -3.97
CA GLY A 143 7.05 5.54 -2.80
C GLY A 143 5.99 6.22 -1.91
N ASP A 144 4.72 6.11 -2.25
CA ASP A 144 3.61 6.64 -1.47
C ASP A 144 3.17 5.70 -0.33
N ILE A 145 2.23 6.15 0.49
CA ILE A 145 1.71 5.36 1.61
C ILE A 145 1.01 4.09 1.13
N ALA A 146 0.34 4.12 -0.03
CA ALA A 146 -0.37 2.96 -0.56
C ALA A 146 0.62 1.86 -0.96
N GLY A 147 1.70 2.21 -1.68
CA GLY A 147 2.76 1.29 -2.06
C GLY A 147 3.53 0.75 -0.85
N GLN A 148 3.80 1.59 0.16
CA GLN A 148 4.39 1.13 1.43
C GLN A 148 3.48 0.12 2.15
N ASN A 149 2.17 0.35 2.17
CA ASN A 149 1.21 -0.60 2.75
C ASN A 149 1.11 -1.89 1.92
N ALA A 150 1.17 -1.78 0.59
CA ALA A 150 1.20 -2.94 -0.29
C ALA A 150 2.44 -3.81 -0.04
N ALA A 151 3.63 -3.19 0.11
CA ALA A 151 4.86 -3.87 0.50
C ALA A 151 4.73 -4.59 1.86
N GLY A 152 4.10 -3.96 2.84
CA GLY A 152 3.84 -4.57 4.15
C GLY A 152 2.94 -5.80 4.06
N LYS A 153 1.83 -5.70 3.34
CA LYS A 153 0.93 -6.83 3.09
C LYS A 153 1.61 -7.95 2.32
N ALA A 154 2.50 -7.60 1.37
CA ALA A 154 3.29 -8.59 0.64
C ALA A 154 4.24 -9.36 1.58
N ILE A 155 4.97 -8.66 2.47
CA ILE A 155 5.84 -9.28 3.48
C ILE A 155 5.03 -10.25 4.35
N GLU A 156 3.87 -9.85 4.86
CA GLU A 156 3.01 -10.69 5.71
C GLU A 156 2.50 -11.95 4.99
N ARG A 157 2.29 -11.88 3.66
CA ARG A 157 1.91 -13.05 2.83
C ARG A 157 3.10 -13.94 2.44
N ILE A 158 4.28 -13.36 2.33
CA ILE A 158 5.51 -14.10 1.97
C ILE A 158 5.99 -14.96 3.12
N LEU A 159 5.97 -14.43 4.34
CA LEU A 159 6.54 -15.12 5.51
C LEU A 159 5.94 -16.52 5.76
N PRO A 160 4.61 -16.75 5.69
CA PRO A 160 4.04 -18.08 5.89
C PRO A 160 4.52 -19.14 4.88
N ILE A 161 4.79 -18.72 3.65
CA ILE A 161 5.18 -19.60 2.54
C ILE A 161 6.69 -19.59 2.25
N LEU A 162 7.47 -18.96 3.14
CA LEU A 162 8.91 -18.81 2.96
C LEU A 162 9.63 -20.16 3.12
N GLU A 163 10.37 -20.55 2.09
CA GLU A 163 11.12 -21.80 2.00
C GLU A 163 12.64 -21.57 2.04
N PRO A 164 13.45 -22.59 2.35
CA PRO A 164 14.90 -22.50 2.24
C PRO A 164 15.35 -22.12 0.83
N GLY A 165 16.28 -21.16 0.75
CA GLY A 165 16.79 -20.65 -0.53
C GLY A 165 15.87 -19.68 -1.24
N LYS A 166 14.66 -19.42 -0.74
CA LYS A 166 13.74 -18.41 -1.26
C LYS A 166 13.71 -17.18 -0.35
N SER A 167 13.66 -16.02 -0.94
CA SER A 167 13.51 -14.74 -0.23
C SER A 167 12.88 -13.70 -1.14
N VAL A 168 12.80 -12.49 -0.64
CA VAL A 168 12.56 -11.26 -1.40
C VAL A 168 13.43 -10.15 -0.83
N ARG A 169 13.75 -9.18 -1.65
CA ARG A 169 14.28 -7.89 -1.18
C ARG A 169 13.22 -6.82 -1.38
N ILE A 170 13.32 -5.74 -0.61
CA ILE A 170 12.36 -4.63 -0.67
C ILE A 170 13.12 -3.37 -1.05
N ALA A 171 12.81 -2.83 -2.23
CA ALA A 171 13.30 -1.54 -2.68
C ALA A 171 12.37 -0.44 -2.16
N THR A 172 12.95 0.63 -1.65
CA THR A 172 12.22 1.82 -1.19
C THR A 172 12.45 2.94 -2.19
N LEU A 173 11.37 3.45 -2.77
CA LEU A 173 11.41 4.61 -3.66
C LEU A 173 11.30 5.92 -2.86
N PRO A 174 11.77 7.05 -3.40
CA PRO A 174 11.49 8.36 -2.87
C PRO A 174 9.99 8.63 -2.78
N GLU A 175 9.59 9.49 -1.84
CA GLU A 175 8.18 9.81 -1.60
C GLU A 175 7.50 10.34 -2.88
N GLY A 176 6.36 9.74 -3.24
CA GLY A 176 5.54 10.13 -4.38
C GLY A 176 6.08 9.72 -5.75
N MET A 177 7.19 8.98 -5.82
CA MET A 177 7.74 8.48 -7.08
C MET A 177 7.40 7.01 -7.31
N ASP A 178 7.16 6.66 -8.56
CA ASP A 178 7.06 5.28 -9.03
C ASP A 178 8.32 4.86 -9.82
N PRO A 179 8.48 3.59 -10.22
CA PRO A 179 9.62 3.13 -11.00
C PRO A 179 9.77 3.85 -12.35
N ASP A 180 8.67 4.22 -13.00
CA ASP A 180 8.66 4.98 -14.26
C ASP A 180 9.22 6.39 -14.05
N ASP A 181 8.86 7.06 -12.94
CA ASP A 181 9.36 8.38 -12.58
C ASP A 181 10.88 8.37 -12.30
N ILE A 182 11.38 7.37 -11.59
CA ILE A 182 12.84 7.20 -11.38
C ILE A 182 13.57 7.06 -12.71
N ILE A 183 13.04 6.23 -13.61
CA ILE A 183 13.66 6.01 -14.92
C ILE A 183 13.61 7.28 -15.78
N LYS A 184 12.53 8.05 -15.73
CA LYS A 184 12.41 9.34 -16.43
C LYS A 184 13.39 10.38 -15.91
N ALA A 185 13.57 10.43 -14.58
CA ALA A 185 14.42 11.44 -13.93
C ALA A 185 15.92 11.11 -14.03
N GLU A 186 16.31 9.85 -13.83
CA GLU A 186 17.70 9.42 -13.66
C GLU A 186 18.14 8.37 -14.69
N GLY A 187 17.28 7.96 -15.60
CA GLY A 187 17.55 6.87 -16.53
C GLY A 187 17.63 5.51 -15.87
N GLY A 188 18.20 4.53 -16.58
CA GLY A 188 18.37 3.17 -16.06
C GLY A 188 19.32 3.09 -14.86
N ASP A 189 20.21 4.04 -14.67
CA ASP A 189 21.16 4.05 -13.55
C ASP A 189 20.48 4.39 -12.22
N GLY A 190 19.45 5.23 -12.24
CA GLY A 190 18.58 5.46 -11.08
C GLY A 190 17.93 4.15 -10.59
N LEU A 191 17.43 3.34 -11.53
CA LEU A 191 16.87 2.04 -11.20
C LEU A 191 17.92 1.09 -10.61
N VAL A 192 19.13 1.05 -11.17
CA VAL A 192 20.25 0.23 -10.65
C VAL A 192 20.59 0.63 -9.21
N ARG A 193 20.63 1.94 -8.93
CA ARG A 193 20.86 2.47 -7.57
C ARG A 193 19.79 1.98 -6.59
N ILE A 194 18.50 2.07 -6.97
CA ILE A 194 17.37 1.60 -6.13
C ILE A 194 17.47 0.09 -5.89
N ILE A 195 17.78 -0.70 -6.90
CA ILE A 195 17.98 -2.15 -6.78
C ILE A 195 19.13 -2.46 -5.81
N GLY A 196 20.25 -1.72 -5.92
CA GLY A 196 21.41 -1.90 -5.07
C GLY A 196 21.17 -1.64 -3.59
N THR A 197 20.24 -0.72 -3.26
CA THR A 197 19.86 -0.35 -1.88
C THR A 197 18.69 -1.16 -1.33
N ALA A 198 18.13 -2.10 -2.10
CA ALA A 198 17.00 -2.91 -1.64
C ALA A 198 17.37 -3.72 -0.39
N ALA A 199 16.53 -3.61 0.63
CA ALA A 199 16.71 -4.26 1.92
C ALA A 199 16.36 -5.75 1.87
N SER A 200 16.98 -6.55 2.73
CA SER A 200 16.58 -7.93 2.93
C SER A 200 15.17 -8.03 3.54
N LEU A 201 14.53 -9.20 3.39
CA LEU A 201 13.22 -9.46 3.98
C LEU A 201 13.23 -9.25 5.52
N VAL A 202 14.29 -9.67 6.20
CA VAL A 202 14.42 -9.51 7.65
C VAL A 202 14.63 -8.04 8.04
N ASP A 203 15.42 -7.28 7.28
CA ASP A 203 15.62 -5.85 7.52
C ASP A 203 14.34 -5.05 7.32
N ALA A 204 13.63 -5.31 6.23
CA ALA A 204 12.37 -4.67 5.94
C ALA A 204 11.29 -5.02 6.98
N SER A 205 11.19 -6.29 7.39
CA SER A 205 10.28 -6.74 8.44
C SER A 205 10.56 -6.04 9.76
N TRP A 206 11.85 -6.00 10.17
CA TRP A 206 12.29 -5.32 11.37
C TRP A 206 11.97 -3.83 11.35
N SER A 207 12.42 -3.12 10.31
CA SER A 207 12.30 -1.66 10.21
C SER A 207 10.84 -1.22 10.16
N ARG A 208 9.98 -1.94 9.42
CA ARG A 208 8.55 -1.64 9.37
C ARG A 208 7.87 -1.81 10.73
N LYS A 209 8.14 -2.91 11.44
CA LYS A 209 7.57 -3.11 12.78
C LYS A 209 8.17 -2.13 13.79
N ALA A 210 9.47 -1.88 13.77
CA ALA A 210 10.12 -0.90 14.63
C ALA A 210 9.56 0.53 14.47
N ALA A 211 9.15 0.90 13.26
CA ALA A 211 8.57 2.20 12.97
C ALA A 211 7.22 2.44 13.67
N LEU A 212 6.52 1.41 14.10
CA LEU A 212 5.22 1.50 14.79
C LEU A 212 5.34 1.79 16.29
N TYR A 213 6.55 1.72 16.87
CA TYR A 213 6.77 1.79 18.31
C TYR A 213 7.77 2.89 18.67
N ASP A 214 7.56 3.55 19.81
CA ASP A 214 8.59 4.40 20.42
C ASP A 214 9.57 3.53 21.21
N LEU A 215 10.67 3.16 20.56
CA LEU A 215 11.66 2.27 21.15
C LEU A 215 12.49 2.92 22.27
N SER A 216 12.29 4.20 22.58
CA SER A 216 12.84 4.85 23.76
C SER A 216 12.11 4.41 25.04
N GLN A 217 10.83 4.05 24.95
CA GLN A 217 9.98 3.61 26.04
C GLN A 217 10.11 2.11 26.27
N PRO A 218 10.36 1.65 27.51
CA PRO A 218 10.56 0.22 27.81
C PRO A 218 9.38 -0.67 27.43
N GLU A 219 8.15 -0.22 27.74
CA GLU A 219 6.90 -0.92 27.41
C GLU A 219 6.67 -1.03 25.91
N GLN A 220 6.97 0.02 25.15
CA GLN A 220 6.87 0.01 23.70
C GLN A 220 7.92 -0.91 23.05
N ARG A 221 9.14 -0.95 23.60
CA ARG A 221 10.15 -1.94 23.20
C ARG A 221 9.68 -3.37 23.47
N ALA A 222 9.07 -3.62 24.63
CA ALA A 222 8.54 -4.94 24.96
C ALA A 222 7.44 -5.36 23.98
N ALA A 223 6.52 -4.46 23.65
CA ALA A 223 5.47 -4.68 22.67
C ALA A 223 6.05 -4.95 21.26
N PHE A 224 7.04 -4.16 20.82
CA PHE A 224 7.75 -4.41 19.56
C PHE A 224 8.41 -5.80 19.54
N TRP A 225 9.11 -6.20 20.60
CA TRP A 225 9.74 -7.52 20.66
C TRP A 225 8.72 -8.66 20.62
N GLN A 226 7.57 -8.48 21.24
CA GLN A 226 6.48 -9.45 21.15
C GLN A 226 5.95 -9.56 19.71
N GLU A 227 5.70 -8.43 19.07
CA GLU A 227 5.15 -8.38 17.71
C GLU A 227 6.11 -8.95 16.66
N ILE A 228 7.40 -8.61 16.72
CA ILE A 228 8.37 -9.15 15.76
C ILE A 228 8.55 -10.66 15.92
N ARG A 229 8.52 -11.19 17.16
CA ARG A 229 8.50 -12.65 17.41
C ARG A 229 7.21 -13.30 16.90
N ARG A 230 6.07 -12.63 17.04
CA ARG A 230 4.81 -13.10 16.49
C ARG A 230 4.90 -13.22 14.97
N LEU A 231 5.49 -12.22 14.31
CA LEU A 231 5.73 -12.25 12.88
C LEU A 231 6.60 -13.45 12.45
N VAL A 232 7.70 -13.71 13.16
CA VAL A 232 8.57 -14.89 12.91
C VAL A 232 7.79 -16.21 13.02
N ARG A 233 6.87 -16.33 13.96
CA ARG A 233 6.06 -17.55 14.15
C ARG A 233 5.15 -17.86 12.97
N THR A 234 4.85 -16.87 12.11
CA THR A 234 4.05 -17.11 10.89
C THR A 234 4.80 -17.87 9.82
N ILE A 235 6.15 -17.93 9.89
CA ILE A 235 6.96 -18.68 8.92
C ILE A 235 6.65 -20.17 9.04
N GLY A 236 6.15 -20.76 7.92
CA GLY A 236 5.69 -22.15 7.92
C GLY A 236 6.83 -23.14 8.04
N HIS A 237 7.94 -22.94 7.31
CA HIS A 237 9.07 -23.86 7.27
C HIS A 237 9.93 -23.77 8.55
N ASN A 238 10.09 -24.89 9.25
CA ASN A 238 10.73 -24.91 10.58
C ASN A 238 12.17 -24.40 10.60
N GLN A 239 13.02 -24.82 9.67
CA GLN A 239 14.43 -24.39 9.63
C GLN A 239 14.54 -22.91 9.25
N THR A 240 13.74 -22.44 8.29
CA THR A 240 13.69 -21.03 7.90
C THR A 240 13.22 -20.17 9.08
N ARG A 241 12.20 -20.62 9.80
CA ARG A 241 11.68 -19.94 11.00
C ARG A 241 12.74 -19.86 12.10
N ALA A 242 13.48 -20.94 12.35
CA ALA A 242 14.57 -20.96 13.33
C ALA A 242 15.65 -19.95 12.95
N ALA A 243 16.19 -20.02 11.71
CA ALA A 243 17.23 -19.10 11.24
C ALA A 243 16.79 -17.62 11.27
N PHE A 244 15.55 -17.35 10.86
CA PHE A 244 14.99 -16.00 10.93
C PHE A 244 14.82 -15.54 12.38
N GLY A 245 14.40 -16.45 13.28
CA GLY A 245 14.26 -16.21 14.72
C GLY A 245 15.59 -15.88 15.38
N ASP A 246 16.63 -16.63 15.08
CA ASP A 246 17.99 -16.40 15.59
C ASP A 246 18.52 -15.00 15.21
N GLU A 247 18.27 -14.58 13.97
CA GLU A 247 18.62 -13.24 13.50
C GLU A 247 17.86 -12.16 14.27
N ILE A 248 16.55 -12.34 14.50
CA ILE A 248 15.72 -11.40 15.27
C ILE A 248 16.19 -11.33 16.74
N GLU A 249 16.48 -12.48 17.37
CA GLU A 249 16.96 -12.50 18.77
C GLU A 249 18.35 -11.85 18.89
N ARG A 250 19.24 -12.04 17.91
CA ARG A 250 20.54 -11.37 17.85
C ARG A 250 20.37 -9.84 17.82
N ARG A 251 19.43 -9.32 17.03
CA ARG A 251 19.11 -7.89 16.96
C ARG A 251 18.53 -7.37 18.30
N ILE A 252 17.61 -8.10 18.91
CA ILE A 252 17.05 -7.75 20.22
C ILE A 252 18.16 -7.69 21.27
N GLN A 253 19.08 -8.67 21.30
CA GLN A 253 20.22 -8.69 22.23
C GLN A 253 21.15 -7.49 22.01
N SER A 254 21.43 -7.15 20.75
CA SER A 254 22.25 -5.97 20.41
C SER A 254 21.59 -4.67 20.89
N MET A 255 20.27 -4.54 20.74
CA MET A 255 19.53 -3.38 21.30
C MET A 255 19.60 -3.33 22.84
N ARG A 256 19.48 -4.48 23.52
CA ARG A 256 19.58 -4.55 24.97
C ARG A 256 20.99 -4.18 25.47
N ALA A 257 22.02 -4.62 24.78
CA ALA A 257 23.42 -4.27 25.09
C ALA A 257 23.67 -2.76 24.91
N ALA A 258 23.21 -2.17 23.81
CA ALA A 258 23.31 -0.73 23.58
C ALA A 258 22.59 0.11 24.63
N SER A 259 21.46 -0.40 25.17
CA SER A 259 20.72 0.28 26.25
C SER A 259 21.41 0.20 27.62
N ARG A 260 22.37 -0.73 27.82
CA ARG A 260 23.11 -0.92 29.09
C ARG A 260 24.44 -0.17 29.12
N GLY A 261 25.07 0.04 27.96
CA GLY A 261 26.31 0.82 27.81
C GLY A 261 25.98 2.25 27.37
N GLY A 262 25.95 3.20 28.29
CA GLY A 262 25.47 4.56 28.07
C GLY A 262 26.05 5.26 26.83
N ASN A 263 25.22 6.00 26.14
CA ASN A 263 25.52 7.04 25.11
C ASN A 263 25.97 6.64 23.70
N ALA A 264 25.49 5.56 23.11
CA ALA A 264 25.52 5.47 21.65
C ALA A 264 24.07 5.53 21.10
N PRO A 265 23.71 6.54 20.26
CA PRO A 265 22.40 6.53 19.62
C PRO A 265 22.33 5.33 18.68
N PHE A 266 21.32 4.48 18.87
CA PHE A 266 20.99 3.37 17.97
C PHE A 266 20.75 3.94 16.56
N ARG A 267 21.68 3.70 15.65
CA ARG A 267 21.45 3.93 14.23
C ARG A 267 20.62 2.76 13.69
N ALA A 268 19.31 2.95 13.64
CA ALA A 268 18.47 2.13 12.77
C ALA A 268 19.03 2.22 11.35
N GLY A 269 19.23 1.08 10.71
CA GLY A 269 19.79 1.02 9.36
C GLY A 269 19.08 1.97 8.40
N ILE A 270 19.84 2.45 7.42
CA ILE A 270 19.50 3.51 6.48
C ILE A 270 18.22 3.18 5.70
N TYR A 271 17.08 3.53 6.30
CA TYR A 271 15.88 3.86 5.56
C TYR A 271 15.66 5.36 5.73
N PRO A 272 15.33 6.11 4.65
CA PRO A 272 14.93 7.48 4.80
C PRO A 272 13.81 7.50 5.84
N SER A 273 14.02 8.29 6.89
CA SER A 273 13.07 8.45 7.96
C SER A 273 11.76 8.95 7.35
N VAL A 274 10.79 8.04 7.20
CA VAL A 274 9.40 8.49 7.17
C VAL A 274 9.27 9.37 8.41
N ARG A 275 9.02 10.66 8.23
CA ARG A 275 8.72 11.58 9.32
C ARG A 275 7.60 10.93 10.10
N ARG A 276 7.94 10.39 11.28
CA ARG A 276 6.97 9.81 12.19
C ARG A 276 5.96 10.89 12.54
N PRO A 277 4.68 10.70 12.32
CA PRO A 277 3.74 11.33 13.22
C PRO A 277 4.11 10.74 14.60
N LYS A 278 4.44 11.60 15.56
CA LYS A 278 4.61 11.19 16.96
C LYS A 278 3.37 10.37 17.30
N THR A 279 3.49 9.15 17.82
CA THR A 279 2.36 8.23 18.08
C THR A 279 1.24 8.93 18.85
N GLY A 280 1.56 9.86 19.75
CA GLY A 280 0.60 10.74 20.39
C GLY A 280 -0.09 11.75 19.48
N ALA A 281 0.54 12.19 18.36
CA ALA A 281 -0.09 13.12 17.44
C ALA A 281 -1.14 12.42 16.56
N LEU A 282 -0.83 11.22 16.03
CA LEU A 282 -1.79 10.45 15.24
C LEU A 282 -3.02 10.03 16.08
N ARG A 283 -2.80 9.55 17.31
CA ARG A 283 -3.90 9.24 18.24
C ARG A 283 -4.80 10.47 18.48
N ARG A 284 -4.21 11.63 18.71
CA ARG A 284 -4.99 12.87 18.89
C ARG A 284 -5.79 13.26 17.65
N VAL A 285 -5.19 13.11 16.47
CA VAL A 285 -5.87 13.35 15.18
C VAL A 285 -7.02 12.35 14.95
N GLN A 286 -6.82 11.08 15.27
CA GLN A 286 -7.87 10.06 15.20
C GLN A 286 -8.99 10.34 16.22
N THR A 287 -8.64 10.75 17.45
CA THR A 287 -9.63 11.18 18.44
C THR A 287 -10.40 12.42 17.95
N LEU A 288 -9.71 13.39 17.32
CA LEU A 288 -10.35 14.54 16.73
C LEU A 288 -11.36 14.15 15.65
N LEU A 289 -10.97 13.28 14.70
CA LEU A 289 -11.88 12.78 13.67
C LEU A 289 -13.10 12.07 14.27
N GLY A 290 -12.90 11.27 15.32
CA GLY A 290 -14.00 10.62 16.03
C GLY A 290 -14.97 11.62 16.68
N LEU A 291 -14.46 12.68 17.28
CA LEU A 291 -15.27 13.76 17.82
C LEU A 291 -16.00 14.55 16.72
N LEU A 292 -15.34 14.82 15.60
CA LEU A 292 -15.95 15.52 14.46
C LEU A 292 -17.09 14.69 13.82
N ILE A 293 -16.96 13.37 13.78
CA ILE A 293 -18.02 12.48 13.31
C ILE A 293 -19.17 12.43 14.31
N ALA A 294 -18.86 12.37 15.61
CA ALA A 294 -19.85 12.25 16.69
C ALA A 294 -20.66 13.53 16.94
N PHE A 295 -20.09 14.71 16.57
CA PHE A 295 -20.72 16.02 16.76
C PHE A 295 -20.74 16.82 15.45
N PRO A 296 -21.63 16.47 14.48
CA PRO A 296 -21.68 17.10 13.16
C PRO A 296 -21.86 18.61 13.20
N GLN A 297 -22.65 19.15 14.13
CA GLN A 297 -22.90 20.59 14.25
C GLN A 297 -21.62 21.36 14.60
N ILE A 298 -20.78 20.84 15.52
CA ILE A 298 -19.49 21.45 15.83
C ILE A 298 -18.58 21.39 14.60
N THR A 299 -18.64 20.30 13.86
CA THR A 299 -17.83 20.11 12.64
C THR A 299 -18.19 21.16 11.60
N ILE A 300 -19.48 21.40 11.35
CA ILE A 300 -19.95 22.41 10.41
C ILE A 300 -19.45 23.81 10.84
N ASP A 301 -19.56 24.16 12.12
CA ASP A 301 -19.11 25.45 12.66
C ASP A 301 -17.59 25.66 12.53
N THR A 302 -16.81 24.59 12.43
CA THR A 302 -15.34 24.64 12.46
C THR A 302 -14.68 24.26 11.13
N ILE A 303 -15.46 23.97 10.08
CA ILE A 303 -14.94 23.55 8.75
C ILE A 303 -13.87 24.51 8.23
N GLU A 304 -14.09 25.82 8.26
CA GLU A 304 -13.14 26.83 7.75
C GLU A 304 -11.80 26.72 8.49
N THR A 305 -11.84 26.70 9.82
CA THR A 305 -10.63 26.62 10.66
C THR A 305 -9.88 25.31 10.42
N LEU A 306 -10.60 24.18 10.37
CA LEU A 306 -10.02 22.84 10.20
C LEU A 306 -9.50 22.59 8.78
N SER A 307 -10.04 23.29 7.78
CA SER A 307 -9.58 23.17 6.38
C SER A 307 -8.18 23.73 6.17
N GLU A 308 -7.78 24.72 6.98
CA GLU A 308 -6.44 25.32 6.94
C GLU A 308 -5.38 24.51 7.69
N LEU A 309 -5.77 23.47 8.41
CA LEU A 309 -4.89 22.67 9.24
C LEU A 309 -4.44 21.39 8.54
N ASP A 310 -3.17 21.03 8.74
CA ASP A 310 -2.58 19.77 8.29
C ASP A 310 -2.72 18.71 9.39
N PHE A 311 -3.43 17.63 9.09
CA PHE A 311 -3.63 16.49 10.02
C PHE A 311 -2.40 15.58 10.12
N GLY A 312 -1.33 15.84 9.35
CA GLY A 312 -0.05 15.12 9.44
C GLY A 312 -0.13 13.62 9.09
N ASN A 313 -1.28 13.14 8.63
CA ASN A 313 -1.51 11.78 8.15
C ASN A 313 -2.45 11.82 6.95
N LEU A 314 -2.04 11.22 5.84
CA LEU A 314 -2.76 11.33 4.56
C LEU A 314 -4.17 10.71 4.61
N ASP A 315 -4.34 9.59 5.30
CA ASP A 315 -5.66 8.92 5.37
C ASP A 315 -6.63 9.72 6.26
N CYS A 316 -6.12 10.27 7.37
CA CYS A 316 -6.88 11.20 8.21
C CYS A 316 -7.22 12.50 7.45
N GLU A 317 -6.30 13.00 6.64
CA GLU A 317 -6.50 14.20 5.82
C GLU A 317 -7.56 13.96 4.72
N LYS A 318 -7.48 12.84 4.02
CA LYS A 318 -8.49 12.45 3.03
C LYS A 318 -9.86 12.25 3.67
N MET A 319 -9.91 11.57 4.82
CA MET A 319 -11.15 11.34 5.53
C MET A 319 -11.77 12.67 6.01
N LYS A 320 -10.96 13.60 6.55
CA LYS A 320 -11.39 14.96 6.91
C LYS A 320 -12.06 15.66 5.71
N ASN A 321 -11.40 15.66 4.56
CA ASN A 321 -11.92 16.34 3.37
C ASN A 321 -13.25 15.71 2.91
N HIS A 322 -13.35 14.38 2.89
CA HIS A 322 -14.60 13.71 2.55
C HIS A 322 -15.71 13.93 3.60
N LEU A 323 -15.35 13.98 4.89
CA LEU A 323 -16.31 14.34 5.95
C LEU A 323 -16.88 15.74 5.72
N PHE A 324 -16.02 16.70 5.37
CA PHE A 324 -16.46 18.07 5.07
C PHE A 324 -17.32 18.12 3.81
N ASP A 325 -16.91 17.43 2.73
CA ASP A 325 -17.70 17.35 1.50
C ASP A 325 -19.11 16.76 1.74
N VAL A 326 -19.23 15.76 2.60
CA VAL A 326 -20.50 15.14 2.96
C VAL A 326 -21.36 16.13 3.75
N LEU A 327 -20.81 16.79 4.77
CA LEU A 327 -21.55 17.75 5.62
C LEU A 327 -21.90 19.06 4.89
N ILE A 328 -21.10 19.51 3.93
CA ILE A 328 -21.45 20.67 3.09
C ILE A 328 -22.64 20.34 2.17
N ARG A 329 -22.74 19.10 1.69
CA ARG A 329 -23.85 18.66 0.82
C ARG A 329 -25.13 18.38 1.57
N ASP A 330 -25.03 17.86 2.77
CA ASP A 330 -26.16 17.48 3.63
C ASP A 330 -25.83 17.83 5.10
N PRO A 331 -26.10 19.07 5.53
CA PRO A 331 -25.81 19.56 6.88
C PRO A 331 -26.64 18.91 7.99
N ASP A 332 -27.73 18.26 7.65
CA ASP A 332 -28.64 17.62 8.62
C ASP A 332 -28.27 16.16 8.92
N LEU A 333 -27.19 15.64 8.34
CA LEU A 333 -26.74 14.28 8.59
C LEU A 333 -26.31 14.10 10.05
N ASP A 334 -26.82 13.02 10.64
CA ASP A 334 -26.38 12.53 11.95
C ASP A 334 -25.10 11.67 11.84
N GLU A 335 -24.59 11.24 12.98
CA GLU A 335 -23.40 10.39 13.04
C GLU A 335 -23.52 9.11 12.20
N ASP A 336 -24.68 8.45 12.25
CA ASP A 336 -24.91 7.19 11.53
C ASP A 336 -24.92 7.41 10.01
N GLY A 337 -25.52 8.51 9.56
CA GLY A 337 -25.51 8.93 8.16
C GLY A 337 -24.10 9.24 7.67
N ILE A 338 -23.30 9.97 8.44
CA ILE A 338 -21.89 10.27 8.13
C ILE A 338 -21.09 8.98 8.06
N ARG A 339 -21.21 8.09 9.06
CA ARG A 339 -20.50 6.80 9.08
C ARG A 339 -20.85 5.94 7.87
N TYR A 340 -22.12 5.91 7.47
CA TYR A 340 -22.53 5.18 6.28
C TYR A 340 -21.88 5.71 5.01
N HIS A 341 -21.77 7.03 4.83
CA HIS A 341 -21.08 7.62 3.69
C HIS A 341 -19.58 7.32 3.70
N LEU A 342 -18.92 7.45 4.85
CA LEU A 342 -17.50 7.15 4.99
C LEU A 342 -17.19 5.65 4.76
N LEU A 343 -18.07 4.75 5.20
CA LEU A 343 -17.95 3.30 4.89
C LEU A 343 -18.03 3.02 3.40
N LYS A 344 -18.96 3.68 2.67
CA LYS A 344 -19.05 3.57 1.20
C LYS A 344 -17.81 4.08 0.48
N LEU A 345 -17.13 5.07 1.03
CA LEU A 345 -15.88 5.61 0.51
C LEU A 345 -14.66 4.76 0.88
N GLY A 346 -14.84 3.63 1.59
CA GLY A 346 -13.78 2.66 1.87
C GLY A 346 -13.03 2.89 3.18
N TYR A 347 -13.49 3.77 4.07
CA TYR A 347 -12.82 4.11 5.33
C TYR A 347 -13.08 3.14 6.49
N LYS A 348 -13.52 1.91 6.22
CA LYS A 348 -13.87 0.92 7.25
C LYS A 348 -12.76 0.72 8.28
N ASP A 349 -11.52 0.48 7.82
CA ASP A 349 -10.40 0.17 8.71
C ASP A 349 -9.98 1.39 9.54
N LEU A 350 -10.05 2.59 8.96
CA LEU A 350 -9.75 3.84 9.67
C LEU A 350 -10.84 4.16 10.70
N LEU A 351 -12.11 3.91 10.40
CA LEU A 351 -13.21 4.08 11.35
C LEU A 351 -13.05 3.16 12.56
N ILE A 352 -12.64 1.91 12.36
CA ILE A 352 -12.34 0.98 13.48
C ILE A 352 -11.22 1.54 14.37
N GLN A 353 -10.14 2.05 13.78
CA GLN A 353 -9.03 2.66 14.53
C GLN A 353 -9.47 3.92 15.29
N ILE A 354 -10.32 4.74 14.68
CA ILE A 354 -10.90 5.94 15.31
C ILE A 354 -11.77 5.53 16.50
N ASP A 355 -12.60 4.50 16.35
CA ASP A 355 -13.45 4.00 17.41
C ASP A 355 -12.61 3.46 18.59
N GLU A 356 -11.53 2.72 18.32
CA GLU A 356 -10.62 2.25 19.35
C GLU A 356 -9.93 3.41 20.11
N THR A 357 -9.48 4.43 19.39
CA THR A 357 -8.84 5.60 20.03
C THR A 357 -9.82 6.50 20.77
N THR A 358 -11.04 6.60 20.25
CA THR A 358 -12.10 7.42 20.88
C THR A 358 -12.76 6.66 22.05
N ALA A 359 -12.76 5.34 22.04
CA ALA A 359 -13.27 4.52 23.15
C ALA A 359 -12.53 4.82 24.48
N GLU A 360 -11.23 5.09 24.43
CA GLU A 360 -10.47 5.54 25.63
C GLU A 360 -10.98 6.88 26.18
N PHE A 361 -11.41 7.77 25.31
CA PHE A 361 -12.02 9.04 25.69
C PHE A 361 -13.40 8.82 26.36
N TRP A 362 -14.15 7.78 25.88
CA TRP A 362 -15.47 7.44 26.39
C TRP A 362 -15.46 6.50 27.61
N LEU A 363 -14.33 5.84 27.94
CA LEU A 363 -14.22 4.78 28.95
C LEU A 363 -14.75 5.17 30.36
N ASN A 364 -14.82 6.44 30.68
CA ASN A 364 -15.31 6.92 31.97
C ASN A 364 -16.63 7.71 31.90
N ARG A 365 -17.28 7.77 30.71
CA ARG A 365 -18.48 8.59 30.49
C ARG A 365 -19.37 7.96 29.42
N LYS A 366 -20.68 8.06 29.61
CA LYS A 366 -21.63 7.73 28.55
C LYS A 366 -21.65 8.90 27.54
N LYS A 367 -21.68 8.61 26.25
CA LYS A 367 -21.74 9.60 25.16
C LYS A 367 -22.91 10.61 25.36
N ALA A 368 -24.03 10.12 25.93
CA ALA A 368 -25.20 10.94 26.26
C ALA A 368 -24.96 11.98 27.38
N ASP A 369 -23.86 11.85 28.13
CA ASP A 369 -23.57 12.73 29.27
C ASP A 369 -22.56 13.86 28.89
N ILE A 370 -22.07 13.90 27.65
CA ILE A 370 -21.16 14.93 27.16
C ILE A 370 -21.95 16.01 26.48
N ASP A 371 -21.90 17.22 27.04
CA ASP A 371 -22.52 18.37 26.42
C ASP A 371 -21.68 18.92 25.25
N MET A 372 -22.32 19.70 24.40
CA MET A 372 -21.69 20.31 23.21
C MET A 372 -20.52 21.22 23.56
N ASP A 373 -20.54 21.88 24.69
CA ASP A 373 -19.47 22.80 25.15
C ASP A 373 -18.23 22.03 25.59
N GLU A 374 -18.40 20.86 26.20
CA GLU A 374 -17.28 19.99 26.55
C GLU A 374 -16.61 19.37 25.31
N ALA A 375 -17.42 18.90 24.36
CA ALA A 375 -16.92 18.40 23.07
C ALA A 375 -16.13 19.47 22.32
N ARG A 376 -16.64 20.71 22.26
CA ARG A 376 -15.99 21.85 21.61
C ARG A 376 -14.66 22.19 22.27
N ARG A 377 -14.62 22.29 23.61
CA ARG A 377 -13.36 22.52 24.34
C ARG A 377 -12.31 21.45 24.06
N LYS A 378 -12.72 20.19 23.93
CA LYS A 378 -11.79 19.10 23.64
C LYS A 378 -11.26 19.13 22.20
N ILE A 379 -12.10 19.49 21.25
CA ILE A 379 -11.71 19.73 19.86
C ILE A 379 -10.67 20.84 19.80
N ASP A 380 -10.92 21.98 20.43
CA ASP A 380 -10.01 23.14 20.49
C ASP A 380 -8.66 22.80 21.15
N GLU A 381 -8.68 22.01 22.23
CA GLU A 381 -7.47 21.52 22.88
C GLU A 381 -6.62 20.67 21.94
N ILE A 382 -7.25 19.73 21.21
CA ILE A 382 -6.53 18.85 20.29
C ILE A 382 -5.98 19.64 19.11
N ILE A 383 -6.72 20.59 18.58
CA ILE A 383 -6.27 21.47 17.50
C ILE A 383 -5.02 22.23 17.94
N THR A 384 -5.07 22.87 19.10
CA THR A 384 -3.94 23.66 19.61
C THR A 384 -2.67 22.83 19.86
N LEU A 385 -2.83 21.59 20.36
CA LEU A 385 -1.72 20.72 20.72
C LEU A 385 -1.11 19.93 19.57
N SER A 386 -1.82 19.75 18.45
CA SER A 386 -1.49 18.71 17.49
C SER A 386 -1.42 19.13 16.04
N LEU A 387 -2.03 20.25 15.68
CA LEU A 387 -2.15 20.67 14.30
C LEU A 387 -1.34 21.95 14.04
N THR A 388 -0.75 22.01 12.86
CA THR A 388 -0.01 23.19 12.39
C THR A 388 -0.72 23.78 11.16
N PRO A 389 -0.70 25.11 10.96
CA PRO A 389 -1.19 25.69 9.73
C PRO A 389 -0.47 25.11 8.51
N ARG A 390 -1.21 24.88 7.41
CA ARG A 390 -0.62 24.52 6.13
C ARG A 390 0.36 25.62 5.70
N ARG A 391 1.60 25.23 5.40
CA ARG A 391 2.52 26.16 4.74
C ARG A 391 1.98 26.44 3.33
N ARG A 392 1.69 27.71 3.05
CA ARG A 392 1.32 28.19 1.72
C ARG A 392 2.43 28.01 0.72
#